data_0f23d9394a5d9c6ca3803ef767f7bd93
#
_entry.id   0f23d9394a5d9c6ca3803ef767f7bd93
#
_cell.length_a   1.000
_cell.length_b   1.000
_cell.length_c   1.000
_cell.angle_alpha   90.00
_cell.angle_beta   90.00
_cell.angle_gamma   90.00
#
_symmetry.space_group_name_H-M   'P 1'
#
loop_
_entity.id
_entity.type
_entity.pdbx_description
1 polymer ?
#
loop_
_entity_poly.entity_id
_entity_poly.type
_entity_poly.pdbx_seq_one_letter_code
_entity_poly.pdbx_strand_id
1 'polypeptide(L)'
;MGILLYIIAVILWVILTPINWFIVSFKYGLSNAYFKETAIDIDKFGNRNFRTFLNVTMRLRNGYKFGNVNETISSALGKNQRDKTLSWFGKGICFILDKLDKNHCKKSINENI
;
A
#
# COMPACT_ATOMS: atom_id res chain seq x y z
N MET A 1 -8.58 -16.64 19.41
CA MET A 1 -9.31 -16.74 18.12
C MET A 1 -8.70 -15.84 17.03
N GLY A 2 -8.33 -14.61 17.34
CA GLY A 2 -7.74 -13.71 16.35
C GLY A 2 -6.44 -14.23 15.73
N ILE A 3 -5.56 -14.76 16.53
CA ILE A 3 -4.28 -15.29 16.05
C ILE A 3 -4.51 -16.48 15.11
N LEU A 4 -5.42 -17.38 15.46
CA LEU A 4 -5.73 -18.53 14.64
C LEU A 4 -6.33 -18.11 13.29
N LEU A 5 -7.26 -17.17 13.32
CA LEU A 5 -7.86 -16.63 12.09
C LEU A 5 -6.81 -15.95 11.21
N TYR A 6 -5.88 -15.22 11.82
CA TYR A 6 -4.79 -14.57 11.10
C TYR A 6 -3.91 -15.60 10.38
N ILE A 7 -3.51 -16.65 11.08
CA ILE A 7 -2.67 -17.72 10.50
C ILE A 7 -3.39 -18.38 9.32
N ILE A 8 -4.67 -18.72 9.50
CA ILE A 8 -5.47 -19.36 8.44
C ILE A 8 -5.58 -18.43 7.23
N ALA A 9 -5.82 -17.14 7.46
CA ALA A 9 -5.93 -16.17 6.37
C ALA A 9 -4.63 -16.05 5.58
N VAL A 10 -3.48 -16.01 6.27
CA VAL A 10 -2.17 -15.96 5.61
C VAL A 10 -1.91 -17.21 4.78
N ILE A 11 -2.21 -18.39 5.34
CA ILE A 11 -2.02 -19.65 4.62
C ILE A 11 -2.88 -19.68 3.36
N LEU A 12 -4.17 -19.31 3.47
CA LEU A 12 -5.07 -19.27 2.31
C LEU A 12 -4.57 -18.27 1.27
N TRP A 13 -4.10 -17.09 1.69
CA TRP A 13 -3.58 -16.10 0.77
C TRP A 13 -2.37 -16.62 -0.01
N VAL A 14 -1.44 -17.28 0.69
CA VAL A 14 -0.22 -17.82 0.07
C VAL A 14 -0.57 -18.94 -0.92
N ILE A 15 -1.53 -19.80 -0.59
CA ILE A 15 -1.92 -20.92 -1.46
C ILE A 15 -2.72 -20.44 -2.66
N LEU A 16 -3.68 -19.55 -2.45
CA LEU A 16 -4.60 -19.12 -3.52
C LEU A 16 -3.97 -18.14 -4.49
N THR A 17 -2.98 -17.37 -4.06
CA THR A 17 -2.36 -16.34 -4.91
C THR A 17 -1.76 -16.91 -6.19
N PRO A 18 -0.84 -17.91 -6.15
CA PRO A 18 -0.31 -18.47 -7.39
C PRO A 18 -1.35 -19.20 -8.21
N ILE A 19 -2.30 -19.88 -7.57
CA ILE A 19 -3.39 -20.55 -8.28
C ILE A 19 -4.21 -19.55 -9.07
N ASN A 20 -4.56 -18.43 -8.46
CA ASN A 20 -5.33 -17.38 -9.12
C ASN A 20 -4.55 -16.72 -10.26
N TRP A 21 -3.23 -16.52 -10.10
CA TRP A 21 -2.39 -16.01 -11.17
C TRP A 21 -2.45 -16.89 -12.41
N PHE A 22 -2.38 -18.21 -12.23
CA PHE A 22 -2.48 -19.15 -13.35
C PHE A 22 -3.84 -19.05 -14.03
N ILE A 23 -4.91 -19.02 -13.25
CA ILE A 23 -6.27 -18.95 -13.80
C ILE A 23 -6.47 -17.65 -14.59
N VAL A 24 -6.04 -16.53 -14.05
CA VAL A 24 -6.16 -15.22 -14.72
C VAL A 24 -5.33 -15.20 -16.00
N SER A 25 -4.11 -15.74 -15.96
CA SER A 25 -3.22 -15.76 -17.12
C SER A 25 -3.79 -16.63 -18.24
N PHE A 26 -4.39 -17.77 -17.91
CA PHE A 26 -5.01 -18.63 -18.92
C PHE A 26 -6.29 -18.05 -19.49
N LYS A 27 -7.12 -17.40 -18.65
CA LYS A 27 -8.42 -16.89 -19.07
C LYS A 27 -8.34 -15.56 -19.81
N TYR A 28 -7.50 -14.65 -19.33
CA TYR A 28 -7.47 -13.26 -19.80
C TYR A 28 -6.11 -12.81 -20.30
N GLY A 29 -5.11 -13.69 -20.27
CA GLY A 29 -3.74 -13.34 -20.53
C GLY A 29 -3.12 -12.57 -19.36
N LEU A 30 -1.87 -12.14 -19.53
CA LEU A 30 -1.19 -11.32 -18.53
C LEU A 30 -1.77 -9.91 -18.56
N SER A 31 -2.80 -9.68 -17.75
CA SER A 31 -3.51 -8.40 -17.74
C SER A 31 -2.84 -7.43 -16.76
N ASN A 32 -2.39 -6.31 -17.30
CA ASN A 32 -1.81 -5.24 -16.50
C ASN A 32 -2.85 -4.67 -15.50
N ALA A 33 -4.13 -4.66 -15.89
CA ALA A 33 -5.20 -4.16 -15.02
C ALA A 33 -5.36 -5.00 -13.77
N TYR A 34 -5.35 -6.34 -13.91
CA TYR A 34 -5.46 -7.22 -12.75
C TYR A 34 -4.32 -7.00 -11.76
N PHE A 35 -3.09 -6.99 -12.27
CA PHE A 35 -1.92 -6.84 -11.39
C PHE A 35 -1.88 -5.47 -10.74
N LYS A 36 -2.28 -4.42 -11.46
CA LYS A 36 -2.37 -3.07 -10.90
C LYS A 36 -3.41 -2.97 -9.79
N GLU A 37 -4.60 -3.52 -10.01
CA GLU A 37 -5.67 -3.52 -9.01
C GLU A 37 -5.26 -4.29 -7.76
N THR A 38 -4.65 -5.45 -7.93
CA THR A 38 -4.17 -6.25 -6.82
C THR A 38 -3.08 -5.53 -6.03
N ALA A 39 -2.17 -4.85 -6.74
CA ALA A 39 -1.13 -4.06 -6.08
C ALA A 39 -1.73 -2.93 -5.24
N ILE A 40 -2.76 -2.27 -5.74
CA ILE A 40 -3.48 -1.22 -5.00
C ILE A 40 -4.16 -1.82 -3.76
N ASP A 41 -4.80 -2.97 -3.90
CA ASP A 41 -5.45 -3.65 -2.78
C ASP A 41 -4.46 -4.05 -1.69
N ILE A 42 -3.30 -4.59 -2.09
CA ILE A 42 -2.22 -4.95 -1.16
C ILE A 42 -1.70 -3.69 -0.46
N ASP A 43 -1.54 -2.60 -1.21
CA ASP A 43 -1.07 -1.33 -0.65
C ASP A 43 -2.04 -0.79 0.40
N LYS A 44 -3.34 -0.84 0.13
CA LYS A 44 -4.37 -0.44 1.10
C LYS A 44 -4.37 -1.33 2.33
N PHE A 45 -4.28 -2.64 2.12
CA PHE A 45 -4.18 -3.60 3.21
C PHE A 45 -2.92 -3.34 4.03
N GLY A 46 -1.79 -3.11 3.36
CA GLY A 46 -0.52 -2.81 4.02
C GLY A 46 -0.59 -1.53 4.84
N ASN A 47 -1.30 -0.51 4.33
CA ASN A 47 -1.51 0.73 5.08
C ASN A 47 -2.19 0.45 6.42
N ARG A 48 -3.22 -0.37 6.43
CA ARG A 48 -3.92 -0.75 7.66
C ARG A 48 -3.09 -1.71 8.51
N ASN A 49 -2.53 -2.74 7.90
CA ASN A 49 -1.83 -3.81 8.62
C ASN A 49 -0.56 -3.31 9.30
N PHE A 50 0.17 -2.40 8.65
CA PHE A 50 1.44 -1.88 9.15
C PHE A 50 1.31 -0.47 9.73
N ARG A 51 0.11 -0.04 10.09
CA ARG A 51 -0.15 1.33 10.54
C ARG A 51 0.76 1.81 11.66
N THR A 52 1.06 0.95 12.62
CA THR A 52 1.91 1.33 13.75
C THR A 52 3.32 1.64 13.27
N PHE A 53 3.92 0.74 12.48
CA PHE A 53 5.25 0.93 11.91
C PHE A 53 5.29 2.19 11.05
N LEU A 54 4.30 2.36 10.18
CA LEU A 54 4.24 3.49 9.25
C LEU A 54 4.11 4.81 10.00
N ASN A 55 3.27 4.87 11.02
CA ASN A 55 3.07 6.10 11.78
C ASN A 55 4.30 6.48 12.60
N VAL A 56 5.08 5.51 13.04
CA VAL A 56 6.29 5.77 13.81
C VAL A 56 7.44 6.22 12.91
N THR A 57 7.56 5.64 11.70
CA THR A 57 8.77 5.79 10.87
C THR A 57 8.63 6.76 9.71
N MET A 58 7.41 6.93 9.15
CA MET A 58 7.23 7.62 7.87
C MET A 58 6.81 9.08 7.98
N ARG A 59 6.28 9.51 9.11
CA ARG A 59 5.76 10.86 9.29
C ARG A 59 6.37 11.55 10.48
N LEU A 60 6.30 12.88 10.47
CA LEU A 60 6.56 13.67 11.66
C LEU A 60 5.36 13.56 12.62
N ARG A 61 5.56 13.95 13.87
CA ARG A 61 4.58 13.79 14.93
C ARG A 61 3.20 14.39 14.60
N ASN A 62 3.19 15.52 13.89
CA ASN A 62 1.95 16.20 13.51
C ASN A 62 1.49 15.86 12.10
N GLY A 63 2.09 14.84 11.47
CA GLY A 63 1.76 14.48 10.11
C GLY A 63 0.46 13.69 9.97
N TYR A 64 0.04 13.53 8.71
CA TYR A 64 -1.14 12.75 8.37
C TYR A 64 -0.94 11.28 8.75
N LYS A 65 -1.93 10.70 9.41
CA LYS A 65 -1.82 9.34 9.94
C LYS A 65 -2.06 8.28 8.86
N PHE A 66 -1.23 7.25 8.91
CA PHE A 66 -1.44 6.01 8.13
C PHE A 66 -2.45 5.12 8.85
N GLY A 67 -3.10 4.22 8.10
CA GLY A 67 -3.91 3.17 8.71
C GLY A 67 -5.32 3.04 8.16
N ASN A 68 -5.76 3.91 7.26
CA ASN A 68 -7.09 3.76 6.64
C ASN A 68 -7.03 2.66 5.59
N VAL A 69 -7.88 1.63 5.74
CA VAL A 69 -7.91 0.49 4.82
C VAL A 69 -8.37 0.87 3.41
N ASN A 70 -9.03 2.01 3.26
CA ASN A 70 -9.50 2.51 1.97
C ASN A 70 -8.50 3.44 1.28
N GLU A 71 -7.34 3.63 1.88
CA GLU A 71 -6.31 4.52 1.37
C GLU A 71 -5.00 3.76 1.21
N THR A 72 -4.28 4.00 0.09
CA THR A 72 -2.97 3.41 -0.13
C THR A 72 -1.91 4.07 0.75
N ILE A 73 -0.81 3.35 0.99
CA ILE A 73 0.36 3.93 1.66
C ILE A 73 0.86 5.13 0.85
N SER A 74 0.90 5.01 -0.48
CA SER A 74 1.36 6.08 -1.37
C SER A 74 0.52 7.35 -1.24
N SER A 75 -0.80 7.21 -1.05
CA SER A 75 -1.68 8.36 -0.82
C SER A 75 -1.32 9.08 0.48
N ALA A 76 -1.15 8.34 1.57
CA ALA A 76 -0.79 8.91 2.87
C ALA A 76 0.62 9.53 2.83
N LEU A 77 1.56 8.89 2.13
CA LEU A 77 2.89 9.48 1.90
C LEU A 77 2.79 10.79 1.14
N GLY A 78 1.96 10.82 0.09
CA GLY A 78 1.75 12.02 -0.72
C GLY A 78 1.16 13.17 0.09
N LYS A 79 0.20 12.89 0.96
CA LYS A 79 -0.39 13.90 1.85
C LYS A 79 0.66 14.48 2.79
N ASN A 80 1.51 13.62 3.37
CA ASN A 80 2.60 14.07 4.22
C ASN A 80 3.66 14.87 3.42
N GLN A 81 3.95 14.44 2.19
CA GLN A 81 4.86 15.17 1.32
C GLN A 81 4.31 16.57 1.00
N ARG A 82 3.05 16.65 0.64
CA ARG A 82 2.37 17.93 0.37
C ARG A 82 2.43 18.87 1.58
N ASP A 83 2.17 18.33 2.77
CA ASP A 83 2.09 19.10 4.01
C ASP A 83 3.45 19.27 4.68
N LYS A 84 4.53 18.76 4.06
CA LYS A 84 5.91 18.83 4.57
C LYS A 84 6.05 18.17 5.95
N THR A 85 5.34 17.07 6.16
CA THR A 85 5.33 16.31 7.41
C THR A 85 5.90 14.90 7.27
N LEU A 86 6.63 14.62 6.19
CA LEU A 86 7.37 13.36 6.07
C LEU A 86 8.59 13.37 6.98
N SER A 87 8.84 12.21 7.61
CA SER A 87 10.13 11.97 8.27
C SER A 87 11.23 11.81 7.21
N TRP A 88 12.51 11.82 7.64
CA TRP A 88 13.59 11.56 6.68
C TRP A 88 13.46 10.20 6.01
N PHE A 89 12.95 9.19 6.73
CA PHE A 89 12.71 7.85 6.17
C PHE A 89 11.57 7.91 5.14
N GLY A 90 10.48 8.58 5.47
CA GLY A 90 9.36 8.78 4.54
C GLY A 90 9.76 9.53 3.28
N LYS A 91 10.62 10.55 3.42
CA LYS A 91 11.17 11.27 2.26
C LYS A 91 11.99 10.35 1.36
N GLY A 92 12.78 9.45 1.96
CA GLY A 92 13.56 8.47 1.21
C GLY A 92 12.69 7.52 0.42
N ILE A 93 11.61 7.02 1.04
CA ILE A 93 10.67 6.12 0.38
C ILE A 93 9.95 6.83 -0.79
N CYS A 94 9.46 8.05 -0.57
CA CYS A 94 8.85 8.83 -1.65
C CYS A 94 9.84 9.13 -2.77
N PHE A 95 11.10 9.41 -2.44
CA PHE A 95 12.14 9.62 -3.44
C PHE A 95 12.29 8.40 -4.35
N ILE A 96 12.32 7.20 -3.76
CA ILE A 96 12.45 5.96 -4.52
C ILE A 96 11.21 5.75 -5.41
N LEU A 97 10.02 5.91 -4.85
CA LEU A 97 8.76 5.74 -5.59
C LEU A 97 8.63 6.76 -6.73
N ASP A 98 9.01 8.01 -6.47
CA ASP A 98 8.95 9.05 -7.48
C ASP A 98 9.94 8.83 -8.61
N LYS A 99 11.06 8.14 -8.35
CA LYS A 99 12.01 7.75 -9.41
C LYS A 99 11.47 6.64 -10.28
N LEU A 100 10.73 5.70 -9.69
CA LEU A 100 10.12 4.60 -10.45
C LEU A 100 8.91 5.07 -11.27
N ASP A 101 8.18 6.03 -10.74
CA ASP A 101 7.01 6.61 -11.39
C ASP A 101 6.95 8.09 -11.02
N LYS A 102 7.20 8.96 -11.98
CA LYS A 102 7.33 10.40 -11.76
C LYS A 102 6.16 10.95 -10.94
N ASN A 103 6.47 11.61 -9.82
CA ASN A 103 5.50 12.20 -8.90
C ASN A 103 4.51 11.18 -8.33
N HIS A 104 4.95 9.94 -8.12
CA HIS A 104 4.08 8.85 -7.69
C HIS A 104 3.30 9.19 -6.41
N CYS A 105 3.98 9.66 -5.38
CA CYS A 105 3.32 9.98 -4.11
C CYS A 105 2.28 11.08 -4.29
N LYS A 106 2.63 12.15 -5.02
CA LYS A 106 1.71 13.26 -5.27
C LYS A 106 0.48 12.83 -6.07
N LYS A 107 0.70 12.04 -7.13
CA LYS A 107 -0.39 11.55 -7.98
C LYS A 107 -1.31 10.57 -7.25
N SER A 108 -0.80 9.92 -6.22
CA SER A 108 -1.55 8.88 -5.50
C SER A 108 -2.47 9.44 -4.43
N ILE A 109 -2.40 10.73 -4.12
CA ILE A 109 -3.22 11.35 -3.08
C ILE A 109 -4.71 11.14 -3.38
N ASN A 110 -5.42 10.58 -2.39
CA ASN A 110 -6.88 10.42 -2.45
C ASN A 110 -7.52 11.45 -1.53
N GLU A 111 -8.04 12.52 -2.12
CA GLU A 111 -8.65 13.62 -1.36
C GLU A 111 -10.02 13.26 -0.79
N ASN A 112 -10.60 12.13 -1.19
CA ASN A 112 -11.92 11.70 -0.73
C ASN A 112 -11.87 10.91 0.58
N ILE A 113 -10.70 10.80 1.17
CA ILE A 113 -10.50 10.08 2.44
C ILE A 113 -9.98 11.02 3.51
#